data_4dc90b1b7f4018e86b89085090b5ad81
#
_entry.id   4dc90b1b7f4018e86b89085090b5ad81
#
_cell.length_a   1.000
_cell.length_b   1.000
_cell.length_c   1.000
_cell.angle_alpha   90.00
_cell.angle_beta   90.00
_cell.angle_gamma   90.00
#
_symmetry.space_group_name_H-M   'P 1'
#
loop_
_entity.id
_entity.type
_entity.pdbx_description
1 polymer ?
#
loop_
_entity_poly.entity_id
_entity_poly.type
_entity_poly.pdbx_seq_one_letter_code
_entity_poly.pdbx_strand_id
1 'polypeptide(L)'
;MLLVTIVAGLFIAPAVQIAYQWERAVVLRFGRFRGLRKSGLFVIIPVIDKVAQFVDQRIRVTDFSAETTLTADTVPVNVDAIAFWMIWDAQKAVLEVEKFTDAVILSAQTALRNAIGKNDLATLLSERERLGHEIQSVLDERTAAWGITTQAVEIRDIIIPQGLEDAMSRQAQAERERQSRIILGTAETEIAEKFARASEHYRNNPVALHLRAMN
;
A
#
# COMPACT_ATOMS: atom_id res chain seq x y z
N MET A 1 53.17 -23.14 25.34
CA MET A 1 53.06 -22.43 24.06
C MET A 1 51.74 -22.78 23.37
N LEU A 2 51.42 -24.02 23.08
CA LEU A 2 50.25 -24.46 22.33
C LEU A 2 48.92 -24.03 22.97
N LEU A 3 48.80 -24.08 24.29
CA LEU A 3 47.60 -23.68 25.04
C LEU A 3 47.36 -22.19 24.99
N VAL A 4 48.39 -21.36 25.01
CA VAL A 4 48.29 -19.88 24.88
C VAL A 4 47.84 -19.46 23.47
N THR A 5 48.32 -20.15 22.42
CA THR A 5 47.91 -19.87 21.03
C THR A 5 46.46 -20.27 20.80
N ILE A 6 46.00 -21.38 21.37
CA ILE A 6 44.61 -21.80 21.29
C ILE A 6 43.67 -20.81 21.99
N VAL A 7 44.02 -20.35 23.19
CA VAL A 7 43.26 -19.37 23.96
C VAL A 7 43.22 -18.03 23.21
N ALA A 8 44.39 -17.57 22.68
CA ALA A 8 44.44 -16.35 21.89
C ALA A 8 43.57 -16.43 20.60
N GLY A 9 43.60 -17.58 19.89
CA GLY A 9 42.75 -17.85 18.73
C GLY A 9 41.27 -17.81 19.05
N LEU A 10 40.85 -18.37 20.20
CA LEU A 10 39.47 -18.40 20.65
C LEU A 10 38.93 -16.99 20.98
N PHE A 11 39.80 -16.07 21.39
CA PHE A 11 39.45 -14.67 21.63
C PHE A 11 39.46 -13.82 20.36
N ILE A 12 40.37 -14.10 19.41
CA ILE A 12 40.52 -13.31 18.18
C ILE A 12 39.43 -13.64 17.16
N ALA A 13 39.04 -14.93 17.07
CA ALA A 13 38.05 -15.37 16.10
C ALA A 13 36.69 -14.61 16.18
N PRO A 14 36.07 -14.45 17.37
CA PRO A 14 34.81 -13.69 17.49
C PRO A 14 35.01 -12.15 17.45
N ALA A 15 36.27 -11.66 17.50
CA ALA A 15 36.54 -10.24 17.50
C ALA A 15 36.30 -9.59 16.12
N VAL A 16 36.50 -10.35 15.05
CA VAL A 16 36.33 -9.88 13.67
C VAL A 16 34.92 -10.19 13.20
N GLN A 17 34.16 -9.14 12.86
CA GLN A 17 32.79 -9.25 12.36
C GLN A 17 32.70 -8.54 11.02
N ILE A 18 31.84 -9.07 10.13
CA ILE A 18 31.59 -8.51 8.81
C ILE A 18 30.10 -8.15 8.73
N ALA A 19 29.80 -6.90 8.38
CA ALA A 19 28.47 -6.45 8.05
C ALA A 19 28.35 -6.27 6.52
N TYR A 20 27.26 -6.74 5.94
CA TYR A 20 26.99 -6.54 4.52
C TYR A 20 26.73 -5.07 4.19
N GLN A 21 26.80 -4.73 2.89
CA GLN A 21 26.66 -3.34 2.43
C GLN A 21 25.31 -2.71 2.85
N TRP A 22 24.28 -3.50 2.94
CA TRP A 22 22.92 -3.10 3.29
C TRP A 22 22.61 -3.22 4.79
N GLU A 23 23.57 -3.69 5.59
CA GLU A 23 23.40 -3.89 7.03
C GLU A 23 24.09 -2.84 7.87
N ARG A 24 23.49 -2.57 9.01
CA ARG A 24 24.09 -1.81 10.12
C ARG A 24 24.13 -2.68 11.36
N ALA A 25 25.29 -2.81 11.97
CA ALA A 25 25.43 -3.54 13.22
C ALA A 25 25.27 -2.58 14.41
N VAL A 26 24.32 -2.89 15.27
CA VAL A 26 24.12 -2.18 16.55
C VAL A 26 25.01 -2.85 17.60
N VAL A 27 26.01 -2.09 18.12
CA VAL A 27 26.99 -2.61 19.07
C VAL A 27 26.71 -2.07 20.45
N LEU A 28 26.58 -2.98 21.42
CA LEU A 28 26.46 -2.69 22.84
C LEU A 28 27.79 -2.98 23.53
N ARG A 29 28.20 -2.13 24.45
CA ARG A 29 29.33 -2.33 25.36
C ARG A 29 28.82 -2.39 26.79
N PHE A 30 29.08 -3.48 27.49
CA PHE A 30 28.54 -3.75 28.84
C PHE A 30 27.01 -3.50 28.92
N GLY A 31 26.26 -3.90 27.86
CA GLY A 31 24.81 -3.69 27.78
C GLY A 31 24.36 -2.27 27.45
N ARG A 32 25.28 -1.28 27.31
CA ARG A 32 24.96 0.08 26.90
C ARG A 32 25.27 0.30 25.44
N PHE A 33 24.44 1.09 24.75
CA PHE A 33 24.69 1.47 23.37
C PHE A 33 26.03 2.17 23.20
N ARG A 34 26.88 1.64 22.31
CA ARG A 34 28.18 2.23 21.99
C ARG A 34 28.16 2.97 20.66
N GLY A 35 27.47 2.42 19.67
CA GLY A 35 27.39 3.02 18.34
C GLY A 35 26.98 2.04 17.27
N LEU A 36 26.74 2.60 16.08
CA LEU A 36 26.47 1.84 14.86
C LEU A 36 27.75 1.55 14.11
N ARG A 37 27.93 0.33 13.64
CA ARG A 37 28.99 -0.04 12.72
C ARG A 37 28.45 -0.06 11.29
N LYS A 38 29.19 0.60 10.41
CA LYS A 38 28.89 0.60 8.96
C LYS A 38 29.26 -0.75 8.34
N SER A 39 28.81 -0.95 7.11
CA SER A 39 29.20 -2.11 6.29
C SER A 39 30.70 -2.26 6.17
N GLY A 40 31.13 -3.50 6.03
CA GLY A 40 32.51 -3.91 5.93
C GLY A 40 33.02 -4.64 7.17
N LEU A 41 34.32 -4.77 7.25
CA LEU A 41 35.00 -5.44 8.35
C LEU A 41 35.12 -4.51 9.54
N PHE A 42 34.71 -4.96 10.71
CA PHE A 42 34.88 -4.23 11.95
C PHE A 42 35.31 -5.16 13.09
N VAL A 43 35.96 -4.57 14.07
CA VAL A 43 36.49 -5.31 15.23
C VAL A 43 35.70 -4.93 16.47
N ILE A 44 35.30 -5.95 17.21
CA ILE A 44 34.67 -5.84 18.54
C ILE A 44 35.60 -6.46 19.57
N ILE A 45 35.50 -6.02 20.83
CA ILE A 45 36.23 -6.65 21.94
C ILE A 45 35.33 -7.77 22.47
N PRO A 46 35.69 -9.08 22.25
CA PRO A 46 34.88 -10.17 22.75
C PRO A 46 34.66 -10.05 24.27
N VAL A 47 33.52 -10.53 24.77
CA VAL A 47 33.11 -10.44 26.17
C VAL A 47 32.63 -9.04 26.59
N ILE A 48 33.25 -7.95 26.12
CA ILE A 48 32.90 -6.57 26.47
C ILE A 48 31.88 -5.99 25.52
N ASP A 49 32.13 -6.18 24.22
CA ASP A 49 31.25 -5.69 23.14
C ASP A 49 30.38 -6.86 22.64
N LYS A 50 29.10 -6.59 22.44
CA LYS A 50 28.13 -7.53 21.85
C LYS A 50 27.41 -6.83 20.70
N VAL A 51 27.31 -7.49 19.56
CA VAL A 51 26.40 -7.07 18.48
C VAL A 51 24.99 -7.46 18.91
N ALA A 52 24.12 -6.47 19.12
CA ALA A 52 22.73 -6.70 19.49
C ALA A 52 21.97 -7.27 18.31
N GLN A 53 22.08 -6.63 17.14
CA GLN A 53 21.40 -7.06 15.93
C GLN A 53 22.07 -6.43 14.69
N PHE A 54 22.05 -7.17 13.57
CA PHE A 54 22.29 -6.65 12.24
C PHE A 54 20.96 -6.19 11.64
N VAL A 55 20.86 -4.93 11.28
CA VAL A 55 19.65 -4.31 10.76
C VAL A 55 19.81 -4.09 9.26
N ASP A 56 18.96 -4.74 8.47
CA ASP A 56 18.88 -4.52 7.03
C ASP A 56 18.12 -3.22 6.74
N GLN A 57 18.74 -2.32 5.98
CA GLN A 57 18.20 -1.00 5.62
C GLN A 57 17.54 -0.97 4.24
N ARG A 58 17.40 -2.12 3.57
CA ARG A 58 16.67 -2.20 2.29
C ARG A 58 15.18 -2.02 2.51
N ILE A 59 14.48 -1.68 1.43
CA ILE A 59 13.02 -1.64 1.41
C ILE A 59 12.50 -3.06 1.66
N ARG A 60 11.62 -3.16 2.62
CA ARG A 60 10.90 -4.38 2.97
C ARG A 60 9.46 -4.26 2.50
N VAL A 61 8.92 -5.37 2.06
CA VAL A 61 7.52 -5.50 1.70
C VAL A 61 6.86 -6.41 2.72
N THR A 62 5.76 -5.95 3.27
CA THR A 62 5.01 -6.72 4.28
C THR A 62 3.53 -6.62 3.96
N ASP A 63 2.89 -7.76 3.85
CA ASP A 63 1.45 -7.89 3.71
C ASP A 63 0.77 -7.84 5.07
N PHE A 64 -0.41 -7.25 5.11
CA PHE A 64 -1.27 -7.18 6.29
C PHE A 64 -2.73 -7.07 5.85
N SER A 65 -3.63 -7.50 6.70
CA SER A 65 -5.06 -7.51 6.42
C SER A 65 -5.88 -6.96 7.57
N ALA A 66 -7.04 -6.41 7.23
CA ALA A 66 -8.09 -6.08 8.19
C ALA A 66 -9.26 -7.06 7.98
N GLU A 67 -9.29 -8.08 8.82
CA GLU A 67 -10.33 -9.10 8.77
C GLU A 67 -11.65 -8.56 9.33
N THR A 68 -12.73 -8.80 8.61
CA THR A 68 -14.14 -8.54 9.00
C THR A 68 -14.33 -7.20 9.70
N THR A 69 -13.96 -6.12 9.02
CA THR A 69 -14.13 -4.75 9.53
C THR A 69 -15.35 -4.12 8.88
N LEU A 70 -16.12 -3.35 9.66
CA LEU A 70 -17.28 -2.61 9.15
C LEU A 70 -16.85 -1.27 8.56
N THR A 71 -17.35 -0.97 7.37
CA THR A 71 -17.26 0.36 6.73
C THR A 71 -18.19 1.36 7.42
N ALA A 72 -18.11 2.65 7.06
CA ALA A 72 -19.00 3.68 7.60
C ALA A 72 -20.48 3.40 7.31
N ASP A 73 -20.78 2.77 6.19
CA ASP A 73 -22.11 2.30 5.77
C ASP A 73 -22.49 0.91 6.30
N THR A 74 -21.77 0.43 7.34
CA THR A 74 -22.01 -0.83 8.06
C THR A 74 -21.87 -2.12 7.23
N VAL A 75 -21.15 -2.07 6.13
CA VAL A 75 -20.86 -3.25 5.31
C VAL A 75 -19.62 -3.97 5.85
N PRO A 76 -19.68 -5.27 6.15
CA PRO A 76 -18.51 -6.04 6.55
C PRO A 76 -17.62 -6.30 5.33
N VAL A 77 -16.35 -5.94 5.45
CA VAL A 77 -15.34 -6.13 4.40
C VAL A 77 -14.07 -6.75 4.98
N ASN A 78 -13.36 -7.52 4.15
CA ASN A 78 -11.99 -7.93 4.40
C ASN A 78 -11.11 -7.17 3.41
N VAL A 79 -10.09 -6.51 3.90
CA VAL A 79 -9.19 -5.70 3.06
C VAL A 79 -7.77 -6.19 3.25
N ASP A 80 -7.12 -6.55 2.14
CA ASP A 80 -5.71 -6.91 2.08
C ASP A 80 -4.89 -5.75 1.53
N ALA A 81 -3.79 -5.45 2.20
CA ALA A 81 -2.89 -4.37 1.84
C ALA A 81 -1.43 -4.78 2.03
N ILE A 82 -0.55 -4.07 1.34
CA ILE A 82 0.90 -4.22 1.45
C ILE A 82 1.52 -2.89 1.82
N ALA A 83 2.54 -2.93 2.69
CA ALA A 83 3.33 -1.77 3.05
C ALA A 83 4.78 -1.94 2.59
N PHE A 84 5.31 -0.89 1.97
CA PHE A 84 6.71 -0.74 1.62
C PHE A 84 7.36 0.18 2.64
N TRP A 85 8.31 -0.34 3.40
CA TRP A 85 8.95 0.40 4.48
C TRP A 85 10.43 0.07 4.60
N MET A 86 11.19 0.94 5.23
CA MET A 86 12.62 0.75 5.47
C MET A 86 13.04 1.34 6.81
N ILE A 87 14.15 0.81 7.33
CA ILE A 87 14.76 1.33 8.56
C ILE A 87 15.83 2.33 8.17
N TRP A 88 15.62 3.61 8.50
CA TRP A 88 16.63 4.66 8.28
C TRP A 88 17.52 4.86 9.51
N ASP A 89 17.00 4.62 10.73
CA ASP A 89 17.76 4.69 11.97
C ASP A 89 17.74 3.34 12.70
N ALA A 90 18.80 2.55 12.47
CA ALA A 90 18.95 1.24 13.09
C ALA A 90 19.10 1.29 14.61
N GLN A 91 19.58 2.41 15.16
CA GLN A 91 19.69 2.58 16.62
C GLN A 91 18.31 2.60 17.25
N LYS A 92 17.43 3.49 16.77
CA LYS A 92 16.08 3.61 17.31
C LYS A 92 15.29 2.31 17.13
N ALA A 93 15.38 1.69 15.94
CA ALA A 93 14.65 0.47 15.63
C ALA A 93 14.98 -0.68 16.58
N VAL A 94 16.24 -0.81 17.02
CA VAL A 94 16.67 -1.92 17.89
C VAL A 94 16.53 -1.60 19.38
N LEU A 95 16.71 -0.31 19.76
CA LEU A 95 16.72 0.06 21.19
C LEU A 95 15.33 0.42 21.72
N GLU A 96 14.43 0.91 20.89
CA GLU A 96 13.11 1.35 21.32
C GLU A 96 12.03 0.31 21.09
N VAL A 97 12.21 -0.60 20.13
CA VAL A 97 11.21 -1.62 19.81
C VAL A 97 11.84 -3.01 19.77
N GLU A 98 11.31 -3.93 20.53
CA GLU A 98 11.81 -5.31 20.59
C GLU A 98 11.65 -6.04 19.24
N LYS A 99 10.44 -5.96 18.67
CA LYS A 99 10.08 -6.59 17.39
C LYS A 99 9.48 -5.57 16.44
N PHE A 100 10.34 -4.79 15.80
CA PHE A 100 9.91 -3.69 14.95
C PHE A 100 9.04 -4.16 13.76
N THR A 101 9.27 -5.35 13.21
CA THR A 101 8.44 -5.88 12.11
C THR A 101 6.99 -6.09 12.58
N ASP A 102 6.80 -6.75 13.73
CA ASP A 102 5.48 -7.00 14.29
C ASP A 102 4.78 -5.68 14.67
N ALA A 103 5.54 -4.73 15.22
CA ALA A 103 5.03 -3.41 15.58
C ALA A 103 4.55 -2.62 14.34
N VAL A 104 5.26 -2.71 13.22
CA VAL A 104 4.83 -2.09 11.94
C VAL A 104 3.55 -2.75 11.44
N ILE A 105 3.47 -4.09 11.43
CA ILE A 105 2.28 -4.83 10.99
C ILE A 105 1.06 -4.43 11.83
N LEU A 106 1.15 -4.47 13.15
CA LEU A 106 0.04 -4.13 14.03
C LEU A 106 -0.40 -2.66 13.89
N SER A 107 0.56 -1.75 13.70
CA SER A 107 0.28 -0.34 13.43
C SER A 107 -0.41 -0.15 12.09
N ALA A 108 0.02 -0.87 11.05
CA ALA A 108 -0.57 -0.86 9.72
C ALA A 108 -2.00 -1.42 9.73
N GLN A 109 -2.23 -2.55 10.40
CA GLN A 109 -3.57 -3.13 10.57
C GLN A 109 -4.52 -2.17 11.29
N THR A 110 -4.02 -1.48 12.32
CA THR A 110 -4.82 -0.50 13.06
C THR A 110 -5.14 0.72 12.19
N ALA A 111 -4.19 1.23 11.41
CA ALA A 111 -4.40 2.34 10.49
C ALA A 111 -5.40 1.96 9.39
N LEU A 112 -5.25 0.76 8.81
CA LEU A 112 -6.17 0.21 7.80
C LEU A 112 -7.60 0.10 8.36
N ARG A 113 -7.77 -0.50 9.54
CA ARG A 113 -9.08 -0.63 10.19
C ARG A 113 -9.76 0.72 10.44
N ASN A 114 -8.97 1.72 10.86
CA ASN A 114 -9.47 3.07 11.07
C ASN A 114 -9.87 3.74 9.74
N ALA A 115 -9.11 3.54 8.67
CA ALA A 115 -9.44 4.06 7.35
C ALA A 115 -10.71 3.42 6.80
N ILE A 116 -10.89 2.10 6.95
CA ILE A 116 -12.11 1.39 6.56
C ILE A 116 -13.34 1.93 7.33
N GLY A 117 -13.24 2.07 8.65
CA GLY A 117 -14.36 2.52 9.48
C GLY A 117 -14.78 3.97 9.23
N LYS A 118 -13.94 4.80 8.64
CA LYS A 118 -14.23 6.20 8.29
C LYS A 118 -14.84 6.39 6.89
N ASN A 119 -14.66 5.44 6.00
CA ASN A 119 -15.06 5.53 4.60
C ASN A 119 -16.19 4.54 4.30
N ASP A 120 -17.04 4.88 3.34
CA ASP A 120 -18.07 4.00 2.79
C ASP A 120 -17.45 3.03 1.75
N LEU A 121 -18.18 1.98 1.43
CA LEU A 121 -17.72 0.95 0.50
C LEU A 121 -17.42 1.53 -0.89
N ALA A 122 -18.24 2.47 -1.37
CA ALA A 122 -18.06 3.09 -2.68
C ALA A 122 -16.72 3.83 -2.76
N THR A 123 -16.35 4.58 -1.74
CA THR A 123 -15.06 5.29 -1.61
C THR A 123 -13.89 4.30 -1.53
N LEU A 124 -14.04 3.21 -0.75
CA LEU A 124 -13.01 2.17 -0.66
C LEU A 124 -12.69 1.52 -2.02
N LEU A 125 -13.70 1.33 -2.85
CA LEU A 125 -13.55 0.71 -4.16
C LEU A 125 -13.00 1.68 -5.23
N SER A 126 -13.39 2.97 -5.18
CA SER A 126 -13.07 3.97 -6.20
C SER A 126 -11.79 4.76 -5.91
N GLU A 127 -11.43 4.98 -4.65
CA GLU A 127 -10.35 5.89 -4.24
C GLU A 127 -9.21 5.17 -3.50
N ARG A 128 -8.81 3.98 -3.97
CA ARG A 128 -7.79 3.13 -3.33
C ARG A 128 -6.46 3.85 -3.12
N GLU A 129 -6.02 4.63 -4.10
CA GLU A 129 -4.75 5.38 -4.03
C GLU A 129 -4.78 6.44 -2.93
N ARG A 130 -5.87 7.21 -2.83
CA ARG A 130 -6.03 8.22 -1.79
C ARG A 130 -6.00 7.59 -0.40
N LEU A 131 -6.71 6.47 -0.23
CA LEU A 131 -6.72 5.72 1.03
C LEU A 131 -5.34 5.14 1.36
N GLY A 132 -4.62 4.63 0.37
CA GLY A 132 -3.24 4.18 0.52
C GLY A 132 -2.33 5.29 1.07
N HIS A 133 -2.42 6.50 0.53
CA HIS A 133 -1.69 7.68 1.01
C HIS A 133 -2.10 8.10 2.43
N GLU A 134 -3.40 8.06 2.75
CA GLU A 134 -3.86 8.37 4.11
C GLU A 134 -3.29 7.38 5.13
N ILE A 135 -3.35 6.07 4.83
CA ILE A 135 -2.80 5.02 5.68
C ILE A 135 -1.28 5.16 5.81
N GLN A 136 -0.58 5.42 4.70
CA GLN A 136 0.85 5.66 4.68
C GLN A 136 1.24 6.80 5.61
N SER A 137 0.57 7.94 5.53
CA SER A 137 0.84 9.13 6.37
C SER A 137 0.67 8.82 7.85
N VAL A 138 -0.42 8.15 8.24
CA VAL A 138 -0.68 7.74 9.63
C VAL A 138 0.35 6.72 10.12
N LEU A 139 0.74 5.78 9.26
CA LEU A 139 1.73 4.76 9.60
C LEU A 139 3.12 5.37 9.76
N ASP A 140 3.52 6.25 8.83
CA ASP A 140 4.82 6.92 8.87
C ASP A 140 4.96 7.80 10.13
N GLU A 141 3.94 8.57 10.50
CA GLU A 141 3.92 9.34 11.74
C GLU A 141 4.15 8.48 12.98
N ARG A 142 3.52 7.31 13.05
CA ARG A 142 3.67 6.38 14.18
C ARG A 142 5.04 5.71 14.22
N THR A 143 5.57 5.32 13.06
CA THR A 143 6.81 4.55 12.96
C THR A 143 8.06 5.40 12.91
N ALA A 144 7.93 6.71 12.62
CA ALA A 144 9.04 7.67 12.61
C ALA A 144 9.80 7.73 13.94
N ALA A 145 9.09 7.62 15.07
CA ALA A 145 9.70 7.57 16.40
C ALA A 145 10.66 6.38 16.54
N TRP A 146 10.39 5.27 15.88
CA TRP A 146 11.20 4.05 15.89
C TRP A 146 12.29 4.03 14.82
N GLY A 147 12.51 5.12 14.10
CA GLY A 147 13.50 5.19 13.02
C GLY A 147 13.12 4.38 11.77
N ILE A 148 11.83 4.20 11.54
CA ILE A 148 11.25 3.47 10.40
C ILE A 148 10.48 4.47 9.55
N THR A 149 10.62 4.38 8.23
CA THR A 149 9.88 5.19 7.25
C THR A 149 9.04 4.27 6.36
N THR A 150 7.77 4.62 6.23
CA THR A 150 6.84 3.96 5.30
C THR A 150 6.82 4.72 3.99
N GLN A 151 7.25 4.09 2.90
CA GLN A 151 7.33 4.71 1.59
C GLN A 151 6.00 4.72 0.86
N ALA A 152 5.30 3.59 0.91
CA ALA A 152 3.99 3.44 0.28
C ALA A 152 3.15 2.40 1.01
N VAL A 153 1.84 2.55 0.93
CA VAL A 153 0.86 1.53 1.30
C VAL A 153 -0.09 1.36 0.13
N GLU A 154 -0.27 0.13 -0.31
CA GLU A 154 -1.14 -0.22 -1.44
C GLU A 154 -2.22 -1.18 -0.99
N ILE A 155 -3.47 -0.88 -1.33
CA ILE A 155 -4.62 -1.75 -1.09
C ILE A 155 -4.69 -2.74 -2.25
N ARG A 156 -4.54 -4.03 -1.94
CA ARG A 156 -4.57 -5.12 -2.94
C ARG A 156 -5.98 -5.52 -3.28
N ASP A 157 -6.66 -6.11 -2.32
CA ASP A 157 -7.97 -6.70 -2.51
C ASP A 157 -8.95 -6.20 -1.45
N ILE A 158 -10.22 -6.03 -1.86
CA ILE A 158 -11.34 -5.72 -1.00
C ILE A 158 -12.37 -6.80 -1.23
N ILE A 159 -12.51 -7.69 -0.27
CA ILE A 159 -13.42 -8.82 -0.32
C ILE A 159 -14.71 -8.44 0.39
N ILE A 160 -15.81 -8.48 -0.34
CA ILE A 160 -17.16 -8.22 0.17
C ILE A 160 -17.96 -9.52 0.23
N PRO A 161 -19.00 -9.63 1.08
CA PRO A 161 -19.88 -10.80 1.14
C PRO A 161 -20.58 -11.04 -0.20
N GLN A 162 -20.65 -12.30 -0.65
CA GLN A 162 -21.22 -12.69 -1.95
C GLN A 162 -22.64 -12.16 -2.18
N GLY A 163 -23.51 -12.20 -1.15
CA GLY A 163 -24.87 -11.70 -1.28
C GLY A 163 -24.96 -10.21 -1.58
N LEU A 164 -23.99 -9.42 -1.13
CA LEU A 164 -23.90 -7.98 -1.43
C LEU A 164 -23.31 -7.74 -2.81
N GLU A 165 -22.32 -8.52 -3.21
CA GLU A 165 -21.73 -8.49 -4.54
C GLU A 165 -22.80 -8.72 -5.62
N ASP A 166 -23.67 -9.72 -5.44
CA ASP A 166 -24.79 -10.00 -6.33
C ASP A 166 -25.81 -8.86 -6.39
N ALA A 167 -26.09 -8.22 -5.26
CA ALA A 167 -27.00 -7.08 -5.20
C ALA A 167 -26.42 -5.85 -5.91
N MET A 168 -25.16 -5.54 -5.68
CA MET A 168 -24.44 -4.43 -6.34
C MET A 168 -24.29 -4.66 -7.84
N SER A 169 -24.04 -5.90 -8.27
CA SER A 169 -23.97 -6.28 -9.68
C SER A 169 -25.29 -6.02 -10.39
N ARG A 170 -26.42 -6.46 -9.79
CA ARG A 170 -27.76 -6.20 -10.32
C ARG A 170 -28.09 -4.71 -10.38
N GLN A 171 -27.75 -3.95 -9.33
CA GLN A 171 -27.95 -2.50 -9.31
C GLN A 171 -27.12 -1.80 -10.40
N ALA A 172 -25.84 -2.19 -10.56
CA ALA A 172 -24.97 -1.64 -11.60
C ALA A 172 -25.48 -1.97 -13.01
N GLN A 173 -26.02 -3.18 -13.20
CA GLN A 173 -26.62 -3.57 -14.47
C GLN A 173 -27.89 -2.76 -14.79
N ALA A 174 -28.78 -2.60 -13.82
CA ALA A 174 -29.99 -1.78 -13.99
C ALA A 174 -29.66 -0.30 -14.29
N GLU A 175 -28.66 0.25 -13.64
CA GLU A 175 -28.21 1.62 -13.91
C GLU A 175 -27.60 1.77 -15.31
N ARG A 176 -26.78 0.81 -15.76
CA ARG A 176 -26.27 0.79 -17.15
C ARG A 176 -27.38 0.68 -18.18
N GLU A 177 -28.40 -0.15 -17.92
CA GLU A 177 -29.57 -0.25 -18.80
C GLU A 177 -30.37 1.04 -18.84
N ARG A 178 -30.58 1.69 -17.70
CA ARG A 178 -31.21 3.00 -17.60
C ARG A 178 -30.45 4.05 -18.40
N GLN A 179 -29.13 4.09 -18.24
CA GLN A 179 -28.28 5.04 -18.95
C GLN A 179 -28.24 4.79 -20.47
N SER A 180 -28.19 3.51 -20.87
CA SER A 180 -28.31 3.12 -22.28
C SER A 180 -29.63 3.57 -22.91
N ARG A 181 -30.76 3.39 -22.23
CA ARG A 181 -32.08 3.87 -22.70
C ARG A 181 -32.15 5.38 -22.83
N ILE A 182 -31.54 6.13 -21.91
CA ILE A 182 -31.48 7.60 -21.99
C ILE A 182 -30.64 8.03 -23.21
N ILE A 183 -29.48 7.40 -23.43
CA ILE A 183 -28.60 7.70 -24.58
C ILE A 183 -29.32 7.39 -25.89
N LEU A 184 -30.02 6.26 -25.99
CA LEU A 184 -30.82 5.90 -27.17
C LEU A 184 -31.93 6.92 -27.41
N GLY A 185 -32.69 7.29 -26.37
CA GLY A 185 -33.76 8.29 -26.50
C GLY A 185 -33.24 9.66 -26.90
N THR A 186 -32.09 10.11 -26.37
CA THR A 186 -31.45 11.35 -26.81
C THR A 186 -30.97 11.27 -28.26
N ALA A 187 -30.38 10.14 -28.67
CA ALA A 187 -29.97 9.92 -30.04
C ALA A 187 -31.17 9.93 -31.02
N GLU A 188 -32.28 9.30 -30.65
CA GLU A 188 -33.53 9.30 -31.45
C GLU A 188 -34.09 10.74 -31.61
N THR A 189 -34.08 11.53 -30.52
CA THR A 189 -34.54 12.93 -30.59
C THR A 189 -33.62 13.78 -31.48
N GLU A 190 -32.30 13.63 -31.35
CA GLU A 190 -31.34 14.33 -32.24
C GLU A 190 -31.50 13.94 -33.70
N ILE A 191 -31.73 12.67 -33.99
CA ILE A 191 -31.98 12.17 -35.33
C ILE A 191 -33.28 12.73 -35.87
N ALA A 192 -34.36 12.72 -35.06
CA ALA A 192 -35.64 13.29 -35.45
C ALA A 192 -35.55 14.81 -35.78
N GLU A 193 -34.83 15.57 -34.93
CA GLU A 193 -34.58 16.98 -35.20
C GLU A 193 -33.78 17.21 -36.50
N LYS A 194 -32.74 16.39 -36.73
CA LYS A 194 -31.96 16.47 -37.99
C LYS A 194 -32.81 16.15 -39.21
N PHE A 195 -33.70 15.14 -39.11
CA PHE A 195 -34.64 14.83 -40.16
C PHE A 195 -35.66 15.95 -40.39
N ALA A 196 -36.19 16.56 -39.31
CA ALA A 196 -37.12 17.69 -39.42
C ALA A 196 -36.45 18.87 -40.15
N ARG A 197 -35.24 19.24 -39.74
CA ARG A 197 -34.44 20.32 -40.40
C ARG A 197 -34.14 19.96 -41.86
N ALA A 198 -33.75 18.74 -42.15
CA ALA A 198 -33.51 18.29 -43.53
C ALA A 198 -34.79 18.36 -44.38
N SER A 199 -35.94 17.96 -43.83
CA SER A 199 -37.23 18.01 -44.54
C SER A 199 -37.65 19.45 -44.91
N GLU A 200 -37.37 20.45 -44.03
CA GLU A 200 -37.60 21.88 -44.34
C GLU A 200 -36.74 22.36 -45.50
N HIS A 201 -35.48 21.95 -45.62
CA HIS A 201 -34.61 22.28 -46.72
C HIS A 201 -35.08 21.67 -48.05
N TYR A 202 -35.67 20.48 -48.03
CA TYR A 202 -36.17 19.80 -49.23
C TYR A 202 -37.58 20.30 -49.66
N ARG A 203 -38.37 20.82 -48.72
CA ARG A 203 -39.73 21.31 -48.96
C ARG A 203 -39.78 22.43 -50.04
N ASN A 204 -38.76 23.26 -50.12
CA ASN A 204 -38.66 24.36 -51.05
C ASN A 204 -37.79 24.09 -52.29
N ASN A 205 -37.21 22.87 -52.41
CA ASN A 205 -36.33 22.51 -53.53
C ASN A 205 -36.54 21.07 -54.01
N PRO A 206 -37.53 20.84 -54.89
CA PRO A 206 -37.88 19.48 -55.41
C PRO A 206 -36.73 18.80 -56.16
N VAL A 207 -35.83 19.58 -56.77
CA VAL A 207 -34.67 19.06 -57.50
C VAL A 207 -33.65 18.41 -56.54
N ALA A 208 -33.43 19.00 -55.37
CA ALA A 208 -32.52 18.47 -54.35
C ALA A 208 -33.06 17.16 -53.76
N LEU A 209 -34.38 17.00 -53.63
CA LEU A 209 -35.02 15.76 -53.20
C LEU A 209 -34.80 14.62 -54.20
N HIS A 210 -34.87 14.95 -55.50
CA HIS A 210 -34.71 14.00 -56.61
C HIS A 210 -33.24 13.48 -56.69
N LEU A 211 -32.29 14.39 -56.53
CA LEU A 211 -30.85 14.04 -56.49
C LEU A 211 -30.46 13.19 -55.31
N ARG A 212 -31.13 13.35 -54.15
CA ARG A 212 -30.88 12.47 -52.97
C ARG A 212 -31.52 11.08 -53.12
N ALA A 213 -32.62 10.97 -53.83
CA ALA A 213 -33.28 9.66 -54.09
C ALA A 213 -32.49 8.78 -55.06
N MET A 214 -31.55 9.37 -55.82
CA MET A 214 -30.68 8.67 -56.75
C MET A 214 -29.30 8.28 -56.18
N ASN A 215 -28.99 8.63 -54.93
CA ASN A 215 -27.74 8.35 -54.24
C ASN A 215 -28.02 7.43 -53.02
#